data_7b128d172536f9c0d5c843c625ed8496
#
_entry.id   7b128d172536f9c0d5c843c625ed8496
#
_cell.length_a   1.000
_cell.length_b   1.000
_cell.length_c   1.000
_cell.angle_alpha   90.00
_cell.angle_beta   90.00
_cell.angle_gamma   90.00
#
_symmetry.space_group_name_H-M   'P 1'
#
loop_
_entity.id
_entity.type
_entity.pdbx_description
1 polymer ?
#
loop_
_entity_poly.entity_id
_entity_poly.type
_entity_poly.pdbx_seq_one_letter_code
_entity_poly.pdbx_strand_id
1 'polypeptide(L)'
;MCIRDRAGALPVGAQPSGPAGGHAAGAAPLVVPPTHVRGSASAGGAPLPYAPPAHAPVPAPRAPGQAPGSAPGPYATGAPAGPYVPTAPAGPDGPGGGVRLALFDAPATALALPVPRVDAMDPNAGFLAGLMASAPAELITALHTVPVPSLETRLRELRARLEMREPDAAARALTTLEGEHADDWRVVWYRGVTSLVTGDHETAALSFDAVYDAFPGETAPKLALGICAEVLGQLDNAAEYYRLVWATDPGFVSAAFGLARVQIAAGERDAAVSTLESVPEASIHYTAARVATVRARLRERSHREPLLTDLTAAGGQVTALGAFGLDPVRHEQLSTEVLGKALDWVLSGSPGVPGPGGPAAGPPDARKLLGAELTERGLRFGLERSYRMLARLAQRGDERIELVERANRFRPRTWV
;
A
#
# COMPACT_ATOMS: atom_id res chain seq x y z
N MET A 1 -4.07 0.91 -0.30
CA MET A 1 -4.58 0.17 0.87
C MET A 1 -3.65 0.49 2.04
N CYS A 2 -3.85 1.67 2.64
CA CYS A 2 -3.15 2.02 3.86
C CYS A 2 -3.81 1.29 5.02
N ILE A 3 -3.11 0.33 5.61
CA ILE A 3 -3.57 -0.39 6.80
C ILE A 3 -3.09 0.43 8.00
N ARG A 4 -4.01 1.14 8.64
CA ARG A 4 -3.84 1.58 10.03
C ARG A 4 -4.19 0.39 10.92
N ASP A 5 -3.21 -0.38 11.32
CA ASP A 5 -3.37 -1.29 12.46
C ASP A 5 -3.28 -0.46 13.75
N ARG A 6 -4.43 -0.27 14.41
CA ARG A 6 -4.48 0.13 15.82
C ARG A 6 -3.83 -0.99 16.62
N ALA A 7 -2.64 -0.75 17.16
CA ALA A 7 -2.09 -1.55 18.23
C ALA A 7 -2.98 -1.38 19.47
N GLY A 8 -3.81 -2.39 19.75
CA GLY A 8 -4.52 -2.51 20.98
C GLY A 8 -3.52 -2.81 22.12
N ALA A 9 -3.46 -1.93 23.11
CA ALA A 9 -2.70 -2.14 24.33
C ALA A 9 -3.21 -3.40 25.04
N LEU A 10 -2.32 -4.33 25.31
CA LEU A 10 -2.56 -5.46 26.23
C LEU A 10 -2.38 -4.99 27.67
N PRO A 11 -3.17 -5.47 28.64
CA PRO A 11 -3.04 -5.09 30.04
C PRO A 11 -1.81 -5.77 30.66
N VAL A 12 -1.07 -4.98 31.45
CA VAL A 12 0.04 -5.41 32.27
C VAL A 12 -0.48 -6.34 33.36
N GLY A 13 -0.11 -7.60 33.32
CA GLY A 13 -0.36 -8.59 34.36
C GLY A 13 0.83 -8.66 35.33
N ALA A 14 0.50 -8.65 36.61
CA ALA A 14 1.30 -8.61 37.81
C ALA A 14 2.55 -9.53 37.84
N GLN A 15 3.59 -8.98 38.40
CA GLN A 15 4.78 -9.73 38.88
C GLN A 15 4.47 -10.50 40.18
N PRO A 16 5.14 -11.64 40.43
CA PRO A 16 5.43 -12.11 41.78
C PRO A 16 6.89 -11.89 42.18
N SER A 17 7.04 -11.43 43.41
CA SER A 17 8.24 -11.11 44.16
C SER A 17 9.08 -12.33 44.57
N GLY A 18 10.40 -12.16 44.46
CA GLY A 18 11.59 -12.52 45.21
C GLY A 18 11.85 -14.00 45.65
N PRO A 19 13.00 -14.36 46.20
CA PRO A 19 13.99 -13.53 46.89
C PRO A 19 15.48 -13.76 46.54
N ALA A 20 16.30 -12.98 47.21
CA ALA A 20 17.74 -12.76 47.19
C ALA A 20 18.71 -13.97 47.31
N GLY A 21 19.94 -13.74 46.81
CA GLY A 21 21.12 -14.45 47.30
C GLY A 21 22.31 -14.47 46.36
N GLY A 22 23.39 -13.71 46.68
CA GLY A 22 24.77 -14.20 46.68
C GLY A 22 25.73 -13.80 45.56
N HIS A 23 26.56 -12.79 45.86
CA HIS A 23 28.02 -12.64 45.60
C HIS A 23 28.72 -13.39 44.43
N ALA A 24 29.44 -12.70 43.54
CA ALA A 24 30.90 -12.52 43.56
C ALA A 24 31.46 -11.99 42.21
N ALA A 25 32.28 -10.94 42.34
CA ALA A 25 33.56 -10.68 41.70
C ALA A 25 33.74 -10.78 40.16
N GLY A 26 33.96 -9.66 39.50
CA GLY A 26 35.24 -9.24 38.97
C GLY A 26 35.67 -9.83 37.62
N ALA A 27 35.67 -9.00 36.56
CA ALA A 27 36.78 -8.92 35.62
C ALA A 27 36.53 -7.75 34.64
N ALA A 28 37.51 -6.84 34.56
CA ALA A 28 37.56 -5.69 33.67
C ALA A 28 37.85 -6.08 32.19
N PRO A 29 37.48 -5.24 31.22
CA PRO A 29 37.78 -5.50 29.80
C PRO A 29 39.21 -5.06 29.46
N LEU A 30 39.92 -5.94 28.71
CA LEU A 30 41.20 -5.67 28.07
C LEU A 30 41.03 -4.73 26.85
N VAL A 31 41.72 -3.61 26.96
CA VAL A 31 41.96 -2.67 25.83
C VAL A 31 43.13 -3.19 25.01
N VAL A 32 42.95 -3.37 23.70
CA VAL A 32 44.04 -3.66 22.76
C VAL A 32 44.25 -2.41 21.88
N PRO A 33 45.46 -1.81 21.81
CA PRO A 33 45.76 -0.65 20.99
C PRO A 33 46.05 -1.05 19.51
N PRO A 34 45.90 -0.11 18.55
CA PRO A 34 46.16 -0.40 17.13
C PRO A 34 47.66 -0.33 16.82
N THR A 35 48.15 -1.34 16.12
CA THR A 35 49.50 -1.40 15.54
C THR A 35 49.58 -0.63 14.25
N HIS A 36 50.42 0.40 14.21
CA HIS A 36 50.95 1.04 12.98
C HIS A 36 51.82 0.09 12.21
N VAL A 37 51.56 -0.03 10.91
CA VAL A 37 52.58 -0.50 9.91
C VAL A 37 52.78 0.62 8.91
N ARG A 38 54.04 1.12 8.86
CA ARG A 38 54.65 2.02 7.86
C ARG A 38 55.13 1.19 6.68
N GLY A 39 55.05 1.77 5.48
CA GLY A 39 55.87 1.38 4.34
C GLY A 39 55.11 1.54 3.03
N SER A 40 55.37 2.40 2.30
CA SER A 40 56.32 3.04 1.39
C SER A 40 55.66 3.41 0.07
N ALA A 41 55.99 4.59 -0.39
CA ALA A 41 55.51 5.27 -1.59
C ALA A 41 55.85 4.53 -2.89
N SER A 42 54.93 4.56 -3.88
CA SER A 42 55.27 4.59 -5.28
C SER A 42 54.27 5.45 -6.05
N ALA A 43 54.84 6.27 -6.94
CA ALA A 43 54.24 7.38 -7.64
C ALA A 43 53.31 6.96 -8.80
N GLY A 44 52.36 7.84 -9.12
CA GLY A 44 51.96 8.08 -10.50
C GLY A 44 50.55 7.68 -10.89
N GLY A 45 49.67 8.65 -11.08
CA GLY A 45 48.44 8.48 -11.79
C GLY A 45 47.27 9.30 -11.19
N ALA A 46 47.17 10.57 -11.57
CA ALA A 46 45.99 11.39 -11.26
C ALA A 46 44.79 10.82 -12.01
N PRO A 47 43.61 10.64 -11.34
CA PRO A 47 42.37 10.35 -12.04
C PRO A 47 41.85 11.64 -12.70
N LEU A 48 41.52 11.52 -13.98
CA LEU A 48 40.86 12.55 -14.78
C LEU A 48 39.46 12.83 -14.16
N PRO A 49 38.99 14.10 -14.19
CA PRO A 49 37.68 14.44 -13.70
C PRO A 49 36.59 13.84 -14.58
N TYR A 50 35.66 13.12 -13.97
CA TYR A 50 34.45 12.58 -14.59
C TYR A 50 33.57 13.77 -15.01
N ALA A 51 33.42 14.00 -16.32
CA ALA A 51 32.43 14.95 -16.84
C ALA A 51 31.08 14.26 -16.92
N PRO A 52 30.01 14.88 -16.37
CA PRO A 52 28.66 14.35 -16.54
C PRO A 52 28.25 14.44 -18.02
N PRO A 53 27.41 13.51 -18.51
CA PRO A 53 26.87 13.56 -19.86
C PRO A 53 26.04 14.82 -20.05
N ALA A 54 26.28 15.53 -21.15
CA ALA A 54 25.57 16.74 -21.53
C ALA A 54 24.07 16.43 -21.71
N HIS A 55 23.22 17.09 -20.93
CA HIS A 55 21.79 17.12 -21.14
C HIS A 55 21.49 17.80 -22.49
N ALA A 56 20.72 17.11 -23.34
CA ALA A 56 20.14 17.70 -24.53
C ALA A 56 19.19 18.83 -24.15
N PRO A 57 19.19 19.97 -24.85
CA PRO A 57 18.34 21.10 -24.49
C PRO A 57 16.86 20.77 -24.77
N VAL A 58 16.03 20.98 -23.75
CA VAL A 58 14.57 20.94 -23.84
C VAL A 58 14.12 22.09 -24.76
N PRO A 59 13.29 21.85 -25.78
CA PRO A 59 12.78 22.94 -26.64
C PRO A 59 11.80 23.83 -25.88
N ALA A 60 12.03 25.13 -25.93
CA ALA A 60 11.18 26.16 -25.35
C ALA A 60 9.75 26.17 -25.94
N PRO A 61 8.73 26.60 -25.17
CA PRO A 61 7.34 26.67 -25.66
C PRO A 61 7.20 27.72 -26.74
N ARG A 62 6.60 27.32 -27.88
CA ARG A 62 6.25 28.23 -28.97
C ARG A 62 5.01 29.05 -28.63
N ALA A 63 5.13 30.35 -28.85
CA ALA A 63 4.02 31.29 -28.79
C ALA A 63 2.97 31.03 -29.91
N PRO A 64 1.69 31.41 -29.71
CA PRO A 64 0.62 31.17 -30.69
C PRO A 64 0.64 32.20 -31.82
N GLY A 65 0.62 31.73 -33.07
CA GLY A 65 0.56 32.58 -34.24
C GLY A 65 0.19 31.84 -35.50
N GLN A 66 -1.06 32.06 -35.92
CA GLN A 66 -1.60 32.04 -37.26
C GLN A 66 -1.56 30.78 -38.13
N ALA A 67 -2.77 30.35 -38.50
CA ALA A 67 -3.11 29.43 -39.56
C ALA A 67 -2.91 30.09 -40.97
N PRO A 68 -2.80 29.26 -42.03
CA PRO A 68 -3.85 29.30 -43.04
C PRO A 68 -4.36 27.94 -43.52
N GLY A 69 -5.59 27.94 -43.87
CA GLY A 69 -6.53 26.96 -44.26
C GLY A 69 -6.19 25.92 -45.33
N SER A 70 -6.92 24.81 -45.21
CA SER A 70 -7.39 24.01 -46.35
C SER A 70 -8.53 23.08 -45.92
N ALA A 71 -9.54 23.06 -46.64
CA ALA A 71 -10.85 22.48 -46.84
C ALA A 71 -11.19 21.07 -46.28
N PRO A 72 -12.49 20.76 -46.14
CA PRO A 72 -13.05 19.72 -45.29
C PRO A 72 -13.27 18.37 -45.98
N GLY A 73 -13.02 17.27 -45.27
CA GLY A 73 -13.51 15.94 -45.60
C GLY A 73 -14.54 15.47 -44.57
N PRO A 74 -15.52 14.66 -44.94
CA PRO A 74 -16.73 14.45 -44.17
C PRO A 74 -16.60 13.29 -43.19
N TYR A 75 -16.63 13.58 -41.89
CA TYR A 75 -16.89 12.56 -40.89
C TYR A 75 -17.92 13.02 -39.86
N ALA A 76 -18.80 12.09 -39.55
CA ALA A 76 -20.04 12.18 -38.83
C ALA A 76 -19.96 12.94 -37.50
N THR A 77 -20.99 13.73 -37.28
CA THR A 77 -21.38 14.39 -36.03
C THR A 77 -21.62 13.36 -34.93
N GLY A 78 -20.68 13.26 -33.98
CA GLY A 78 -20.93 12.65 -32.68
C GLY A 78 -21.44 13.73 -31.73
N ALA A 79 -22.57 13.49 -31.09
CA ALA A 79 -23.17 14.37 -30.10
C ALA A 79 -22.25 14.60 -28.89
N PRO A 80 -22.33 15.77 -28.24
CA PRO A 80 -21.51 16.05 -27.06
C PRO A 80 -21.91 15.15 -25.89
N ALA A 81 -20.94 14.53 -25.27
CA ALA A 81 -21.11 13.80 -24.03
C ALA A 81 -21.64 14.75 -22.94
N GLY A 82 -22.83 14.47 -22.44
CA GLY A 82 -23.43 15.18 -21.32
C GLY A 82 -22.63 15.01 -20.03
N PRO A 83 -22.85 15.84 -19.02
CA PRO A 83 -22.10 15.81 -17.79
C PRO A 83 -22.25 14.45 -17.09
N TYR A 84 -21.12 13.88 -16.64
CA TYR A 84 -21.06 12.67 -15.86
C TYR A 84 -21.90 12.81 -14.57
N VAL A 85 -23.04 12.14 -14.53
CA VAL A 85 -23.82 11.96 -13.32
C VAL A 85 -23.30 10.71 -12.64
N PRO A 86 -22.76 10.78 -11.41
CA PRO A 86 -22.37 9.58 -10.69
C PRO A 86 -23.60 8.75 -10.40
N THR A 87 -23.69 7.59 -11.03
CA THR A 87 -24.72 6.59 -10.73
C THR A 87 -24.55 6.13 -9.31
N ALA A 88 -25.62 6.24 -8.52
CA ALA A 88 -25.69 5.72 -7.15
C ALA A 88 -25.28 4.25 -7.11
N PRO A 89 -24.64 3.76 -6.03
CA PRO A 89 -24.19 2.38 -5.95
C PRO A 89 -25.40 1.45 -6.02
N ALA A 90 -25.41 0.56 -6.98
CA ALA A 90 -26.34 -0.54 -7.07
C ALA A 90 -26.26 -1.37 -5.78
N GLY A 91 -27.41 -1.70 -5.20
CA GLY A 91 -27.55 -2.47 -3.96
C GLY A 91 -26.84 -3.82 -3.99
N PRO A 92 -26.70 -4.50 -2.83
CA PRO A 92 -25.81 -5.65 -2.64
C PRO A 92 -26.38 -6.99 -3.14
N ASP A 93 -27.11 -7.04 -4.24
CA ASP A 93 -27.80 -8.24 -4.73
C ASP A 93 -27.21 -8.81 -6.03
N GLY A 94 -25.95 -9.28 -5.95
CA GLY A 94 -25.38 -10.22 -6.91
C GLY A 94 -24.68 -11.36 -6.17
N PRO A 95 -24.66 -12.62 -6.71
CA PRO A 95 -24.06 -13.78 -6.05
C PRO A 95 -22.52 -13.75 -6.01
N GLY A 96 -21.92 -12.57 -5.96
CA GLY A 96 -20.50 -12.32 -5.87
C GLY A 96 -20.24 -11.15 -4.96
N GLY A 97 -20.63 -11.25 -3.67
CA GLY A 97 -20.25 -10.28 -2.64
C GLY A 97 -18.75 -10.30 -2.36
N GLY A 98 -17.93 -10.05 -3.39
CA GLY A 98 -16.51 -9.80 -3.23
C GLY A 98 -16.33 -8.46 -2.54
N VAL A 99 -15.59 -8.44 -1.44
CA VAL A 99 -15.08 -7.22 -0.82
C VAL A 99 -14.46 -6.39 -1.93
N ARG A 100 -15.09 -5.27 -2.31
CA ARG A 100 -14.52 -4.33 -3.28
C ARG A 100 -13.12 -3.98 -2.80
N LEU A 101 -12.12 -4.01 -3.71
CA LEU A 101 -10.86 -3.36 -3.46
C LEU A 101 -11.20 -1.95 -2.99
N ALA A 102 -10.73 -1.57 -1.79
CA ALA A 102 -10.82 -0.18 -1.39
C ALA A 102 -10.19 0.64 -2.53
N LEU A 103 -10.97 1.56 -3.09
CA LEU A 103 -10.47 2.53 -4.05
C LEU A 103 -9.22 3.17 -3.45
N PHE A 104 -8.25 3.51 -4.30
CA PHE A 104 -7.07 4.24 -3.87
C PHE A 104 -7.52 5.51 -3.14
N ASP A 105 -7.24 5.57 -1.83
CA ASP A 105 -7.60 6.69 -0.97
C ASP A 105 -6.40 7.65 -0.94
N ALA A 106 -6.42 8.67 -1.78
CA ALA A 106 -5.35 9.66 -1.87
C ALA A 106 -5.14 10.42 -0.55
N PRO A 107 -6.19 10.90 0.16
CA PRO A 107 -6.04 11.50 1.47
C PRO A 107 -5.38 10.59 2.50
N ALA A 108 -5.84 9.33 2.63
CA ALA A 108 -5.24 8.38 3.57
C ALA A 108 -3.80 8.05 3.19
N THR A 109 -3.49 7.99 1.88
CA THR A 109 -2.14 7.73 1.38
C THR A 109 -1.21 8.92 1.63
N ALA A 110 -1.69 10.16 1.45
CA ALA A 110 -0.95 11.38 1.79
C ALA A 110 -0.58 11.42 3.28
N LEU A 111 -1.52 11.03 4.14
CA LEU A 111 -1.28 10.93 5.59
C LEU A 111 -0.40 9.74 6.00
N ALA A 112 -0.11 8.82 5.11
CA ALA A 112 0.87 7.75 5.33
C ALA A 112 2.29 8.12 4.86
N LEU A 113 2.46 9.26 4.19
CA LEU A 113 3.78 9.78 3.83
C LEU A 113 4.62 10.04 5.08
N PRO A 114 5.94 9.86 5.00
CA PRO A 114 6.86 10.13 6.11
C PRO A 114 6.68 11.55 6.65
N VAL A 115 6.75 11.66 7.96
CA VAL A 115 6.75 12.96 8.65
C VAL A 115 8.18 13.46 8.70
N PRO A 116 8.47 14.71 8.28
CA PRO A 116 9.77 15.32 8.43
C PRO A 116 10.29 15.21 9.86
N ARG A 117 11.59 14.97 10.00
CA ARG A 117 12.22 14.95 11.32
C ARG A 117 12.20 16.37 11.91
N VAL A 118 11.96 16.45 13.22
CA VAL A 118 12.06 17.70 13.97
C VAL A 118 13.50 18.18 13.92
N ASP A 119 13.69 19.46 13.67
CA ASP A 119 14.99 20.07 13.76
C ASP A 119 15.52 19.97 15.20
N ALA A 120 16.67 19.36 15.38
CA ALA A 120 17.27 19.19 16.70
C ALA A 120 17.63 20.53 17.38
N MET A 121 17.77 21.60 16.60
CA MET A 121 18.04 22.96 17.09
C MET A 121 16.77 23.74 17.44
N ASP A 122 15.58 23.17 17.15
CA ASP A 122 14.33 23.81 17.53
C ASP A 122 14.19 23.86 19.07
N PRO A 123 13.83 25.00 19.66
CA PRO A 123 13.71 25.16 21.13
C PRO A 123 12.68 24.19 21.75
N ASN A 124 11.72 23.70 20.97
CA ASN A 124 10.69 22.76 21.40
C ASN A 124 11.00 21.29 21.00
N ALA A 125 12.19 20.97 20.45
CA ALA A 125 12.52 19.64 19.98
C ALA A 125 12.33 18.57 21.05
N GLY A 126 12.80 18.84 22.29
CA GLY A 126 12.65 17.91 23.41
C GLY A 126 11.19 17.70 23.83
N PHE A 127 10.37 18.74 23.79
CA PHE A 127 8.94 18.66 24.07
C PHE A 127 8.22 17.82 23.00
N LEU A 128 8.50 18.07 21.73
CA LEU A 128 7.92 17.35 20.60
C LEU A 128 8.30 15.86 20.59
N ALA A 129 9.52 15.53 21.03
CA ALA A 129 9.95 14.13 21.15
C ALA A 129 9.08 13.35 22.15
N GLY A 130 8.63 13.98 23.23
CA GLY A 130 7.71 13.39 24.21
C GLY A 130 6.30 13.13 23.68
N LEU A 131 5.91 13.81 22.59
CA LEU A 131 4.54 13.77 22.04
C LEU A 131 4.41 12.87 20.79
N MET A 132 5.45 12.15 20.40
CA MET A 132 5.44 11.35 19.16
C MET A 132 4.35 10.26 19.10
N ALA A 133 3.92 9.75 20.26
CA ALA A 133 2.89 8.72 20.36
C ALA A 133 1.51 9.26 20.73
N SER A 134 1.34 10.57 20.88
CA SER A 134 0.06 11.18 21.28
C SER A 134 -0.97 11.11 20.18
N ALA A 135 -2.23 10.94 20.55
CA ALA A 135 -3.33 11.07 19.60
C ALA A 135 -3.41 12.53 19.07
N PRO A 136 -3.88 12.75 17.83
CA PRO A 136 -3.87 14.09 17.22
C PRO A 136 -4.55 15.18 18.06
N ALA A 137 -5.68 14.88 18.69
CA ALA A 137 -6.40 15.84 19.54
C ALA A 137 -5.61 16.18 20.83
N GLU A 138 -5.00 15.18 21.45
CA GLU A 138 -4.13 15.36 22.63
C GLU A 138 -2.88 16.15 22.26
N LEU A 139 -2.29 15.86 21.09
CA LEU A 139 -1.15 16.58 20.55
C LEU A 139 -1.47 18.08 20.40
N ILE A 140 -2.59 18.43 19.76
CA ILE A 140 -3.00 19.84 19.60
C ILE A 140 -3.16 20.51 20.98
N THR A 141 -3.81 19.84 21.92
CA THR A 141 -4.00 20.37 23.28
C THR A 141 -2.65 20.64 23.95
N ALA A 142 -1.71 19.70 23.84
CA ALA A 142 -0.37 19.86 24.39
C ALA A 142 0.42 20.99 23.69
N LEU A 143 0.33 21.11 22.36
CA LEU A 143 1.00 22.16 21.60
C LEU A 143 0.53 23.56 22.00
N HIS A 144 -0.75 23.73 22.38
CA HIS A 144 -1.27 25.01 22.87
C HIS A 144 -0.73 25.43 24.25
N THR A 145 -0.07 24.52 24.99
CA THR A 145 0.59 24.85 26.26
C THR A 145 2.00 25.41 26.08
N VAL A 146 2.55 25.38 24.87
CA VAL A 146 3.91 25.86 24.58
C VAL A 146 3.95 27.39 24.69
N PRO A 147 4.82 27.97 25.53
CA PRO A 147 4.87 29.41 25.73
C PRO A 147 5.28 30.20 24.49
N VAL A 148 6.18 29.62 23.68
CA VAL A 148 6.69 30.25 22.45
C VAL A 148 6.60 29.20 21.33
N PRO A 149 5.55 29.23 20.50
CA PRO A 149 5.42 28.33 19.35
C PRO A 149 6.58 28.52 18.37
N SER A 150 7.17 27.41 17.94
CA SER A 150 8.20 27.36 16.90
C SER A 150 7.61 26.89 15.57
N LEU A 151 8.40 26.93 14.50
CA LEU A 151 8.01 26.36 13.21
C LEU A 151 7.61 24.88 13.36
N GLU A 152 8.41 24.08 14.07
CA GLU A 152 8.15 22.65 14.27
C GLU A 152 6.84 22.39 15.02
N THR A 153 6.52 23.16 16.05
CA THR A 153 5.24 23.00 16.78
C THR A 153 4.04 23.28 15.87
N ARG A 154 4.15 24.31 15.01
CA ARG A 154 3.09 24.69 14.06
C ARG A 154 2.93 23.67 12.91
N LEU A 155 4.03 23.10 12.40
CA LEU A 155 3.99 22.02 11.42
C LEU A 155 3.35 20.76 11.99
N ARG A 156 3.62 20.44 13.25
CA ARG A 156 2.99 19.31 13.96
C ARG A 156 1.50 19.55 14.18
N GLU A 157 1.09 20.75 14.54
CA GLU A 157 -0.32 21.11 14.67
C GLU A 157 -1.05 20.97 13.32
N LEU A 158 -0.47 21.51 12.23
CA LEU A 158 -1.00 21.34 10.87
C LEU A 158 -1.22 19.88 10.53
N ARG A 159 -0.22 19.03 10.77
CA ARG A 159 -0.31 17.59 10.52
C ARG A 159 -1.42 16.94 11.35
N ALA A 160 -1.54 17.24 12.62
CA ALA A 160 -2.57 16.72 13.49
C ALA A 160 -3.98 17.12 13.03
N ARG A 161 -4.18 18.35 12.54
CA ARG A 161 -5.44 18.80 11.96
C ARG A 161 -5.84 18.00 10.71
N LEU A 162 -4.89 17.71 9.82
CA LEU A 162 -5.13 16.85 8.66
C LEU A 162 -5.55 15.43 9.11
N GLU A 163 -4.92 14.89 10.13
CA GLU A 163 -5.25 13.57 10.68
C GLU A 163 -6.63 13.54 11.36
N MET A 164 -7.07 14.65 11.94
CA MET A 164 -8.42 14.84 12.49
C MET A 164 -9.48 15.09 11.40
N ARG A 165 -9.08 15.15 10.13
CA ARG A 165 -9.95 15.49 9.00
C ARG A 165 -10.52 16.92 9.09
N GLU A 166 -9.68 17.86 9.48
CA GLU A 166 -9.94 19.29 9.53
C GLU A 166 -9.16 20.05 8.44
N PRO A 167 -9.39 19.77 7.13
CA PRO A 167 -8.58 20.28 6.03
C PRO A 167 -8.60 21.81 5.95
N ASP A 168 -9.74 22.44 6.23
CA ASP A 168 -9.86 23.90 6.21
C ASP A 168 -9.01 24.58 7.31
N ALA A 169 -8.94 24.00 8.49
CA ALA A 169 -8.10 24.49 9.57
C ALA A 169 -6.61 24.29 9.24
N ALA A 170 -6.26 23.15 8.65
CA ALA A 170 -4.91 22.88 8.19
C ALA A 170 -4.49 23.84 7.07
N ALA A 171 -5.36 24.14 6.09
CA ALA A 171 -5.10 25.09 5.01
C ALA A 171 -4.84 26.50 5.54
N ARG A 172 -5.62 26.99 6.51
CA ARG A 172 -5.38 28.29 7.15
C ARG A 172 -4.04 28.33 7.88
N ALA A 173 -3.68 27.27 8.60
CA ALA A 173 -2.39 27.17 9.28
C ALA A 173 -1.24 27.17 8.27
N LEU A 174 -1.40 26.46 7.15
CA LEU A 174 -0.43 26.43 6.07
C LEU A 174 -0.23 27.81 5.45
N THR A 175 -1.31 28.54 5.10
CA THR A 175 -1.23 29.90 4.54
C THR A 175 -0.43 30.84 5.45
N THR A 176 -0.61 30.73 6.77
CA THR A 176 0.16 31.53 7.72
C THR A 176 1.65 31.14 7.71
N LEU A 177 1.95 29.84 7.66
CA LEU A 177 3.33 29.34 7.59
C LEU A 177 4.03 29.75 6.29
N GLU A 178 3.32 29.71 5.16
CA GLU A 178 3.83 30.17 3.87
C GLU A 178 4.16 31.66 3.85
N GLY A 179 3.37 32.49 4.53
CA GLY A 179 3.63 33.92 4.65
C GLY A 179 4.88 34.23 5.47
N GLU A 180 5.25 33.38 6.43
CA GLU A 180 6.39 33.61 7.33
C GLU A 180 7.65 32.82 6.93
N HIS A 181 7.48 31.66 6.28
CA HIS A 181 8.53 30.67 5.99
C HIS A 181 8.39 30.09 4.57
N ALA A 182 8.21 30.93 3.55
CA ALA A 182 7.91 30.53 2.18
C ALA A 182 8.95 29.55 1.58
N ASP A 183 10.22 29.74 1.93
CA ASP A 183 11.35 28.98 1.37
C ASP A 183 11.75 27.76 2.25
N ASP A 184 11.05 27.52 3.37
CA ASP A 184 11.34 26.36 4.20
C ASP A 184 10.79 25.09 3.55
N TRP A 185 11.68 24.16 3.24
CA TRP A 185 11.32 22.90 2.57
C TRP A 185 10.25 22.08 3.32
N ARG A 186 10.15 22.21 4.65
CA ARG A 186 9.13 21.52 5.47
C ARG A 186 7.76 22.13 5.22
N VAL A 187 7.69 23.45 5.04
CA VAL A 187 6.45 24.14 4.67
C VAL A 187 6.02 23.72 3.26
N VAL A 188 6.96 23.67 2.32
CA VAL A 188 6.70 23.17 0.94
C VAL A 188 6.24 21.70 0.96
N TRP A 189 6.85 20.86 1.78
CA TRP A 189 6.42 19.47 1.99
C TRP A 189 4.98 19.40 2.46
N TYR A 190 4.61 20.17 3.49
CA TYR A 190 3.25 20.18 4.02
C TYR A 190 2.24 20.87 3.09
N ARG A 191 2.68 21.77 2.21
CA ARG A 191 1.85 22.23 1.08
C ARG A 191 1.48 21.05 0.21
N GLY A 192 2.43 20.24 -0.20
CA GLY A 192 2.19 19.03 -0.99
C GLY A 192 1.24 18.05 -0.30
N VAL A 193 1.46 17.77 1.00
CA VAL A 193 0.60 16.87 1.78
C VAL A 193 -0.84 17.42 1.88
N THR A 194 -0.99 18.70 2.20
CA THR A 194 -2.30 19.34 2.34
C THR A 194 -3.04 19.34 1.01
N SER A 195 -2.38 19.71 -0.09
CA SER A 195 -2.93 19.71 -1.43
C SER A 195 -3.38 18.30 -1.86
N LEU A 196 -2.58 17.27 -1.57
CA LEU A 196 -2.95 15.89 -1.87
C LEU A 196 -4.17 15.41 -1.05
N VAL A 197 -4.29 15.86 0.22
CA VAL A 197 -5.46 15.58 1.08
C VAL A 197 -6.72 16.28 0.59
N THR A 198 -6.59 17.51 0.09
CA THR A 198 -7.72 18.33 -0.38
C THR A 198 -8.09 18.08 -1.85
N GLY A 199 -7.30 17.27 -2.57
CA GLY A 199 -7.58 16.88 -3.96
C GLY A 199 -6.96 17.82 -5.01
N ASP A 200 -6.13 18.79 -4.60
CA ASP A 200 -5.32 19.60 -5.53
C ASP A 200 -4.03 18.85 -5.87
N HIS A 201 -4.17 17.88 -6.76
CA HIS A 201 -3.08 16.96 -7.09
C HIS A 201 -1.94 17.61 -7.88
N GLU A 202 -2.24 18.66 -8.63
CA GLU A 202 -1.25 19.42 -9.41
C GLU A 202 -0.34 20.23 -8.49
N THR A 203 -0.91 21.00 -7.56
CA THR A 203 -0.13 21.73 -6.55
C THR A 203 0.65 20.77 -5.65
N ALA A 204 0.10 19.60 -5.33
CA ALA A 204 0.81 18.57 -4.58
C ALA A 204 2.06 18.10 -5.34
N ALA A 205 1.92 17.77 -6.63
CA ALA A 205 3.03 17.33 -7.46
C ALA A 205 4.13 18.39 -7.56
N LEU A 206 3.78 19.64 -7.85
CA LEU A 206 4.73 20.76 -7.92
C LEU A 206 5.47 20.98 -6.58
N SER A 207 4.78 20.83 -5.46
CA SER A 207 5.39 20.99 -4.14
C SER A 207 6.38 19.88 -3.83
N PHE A 208 6.04 18.62 -4.13
CA PHE A 208 6.94 17.49 -3.90
C PHE A 208 8.12 17.48 -4.90
N ASP A 209 7.92 17.97 -6.12
CA ASP A 209 8.98 18.16 -7.10
C ASP A 209 10.02 19.18 -6.62
N ALA A 210 9.58 20.33 -6.09
CA ALA A 210 10.46 21.31 -5.49
C ALA A 210 11.27 20.74 -4.30
N VAL A 211 10.66 19.87 -3.48
CA VAL A 211 11.39 19.19 -2.38
C VAL A 211 12.35 18.13 -2.96
N TYR A 212 11.98 17.44 -4.03
CA TYR A 212 12.85 16.48 -4.70
C TYR A 212 14.07 17.17 -5.33
N ASP A 213 13.90 18.31 -5.96
CA ASP A 213 14.99 19.11 -6.51
C ASP A 213 15.98 19.55 -5.44
N ALA A 214 15.47 19.94 -4.27
CA ALA A 214 16.31 20.32 -3.14
C ALA A 214 17.04 19.12 -2.50
N PHE A 215 16.43 17.95 -2.50
CA PHE A 215 16.93 16.73 -1.84
C PHE A 215 16.81 15.48 -2.74
N PRO A 216 17.54 15.41 -3.87
CA PRO A 216 17.39 14.32 -4.85
C PRO A 216 17.82 12.95 -4.30
N GLY A 217 18.58 12.92 -3.20
CA GLY A 217 18.96 11.69 -2.50
C GLY A 217 17.85 11.08 -1.66
N GLU A 218 16.87 11.88 -1.24
CA GLU A 218 15.81 11.44 -0.34
C GLU A 218 14.76 10.56 -1.04
N THR A 219 14.30 9.53 -0.33
CA THR A 219 13.31 8.57 -0.87
C THR A 219 11.87 9.09 -0.72
N ALA A 220 11.60 9.88 0.31
CA ALA A 220 10.26 10.35 0.63
C ALA A 220 9.64 11.24 -0.47
N PRO A 221 10.35 12.23 -1.05
CA PRO A 221 9.81 13.03 -2.16
C PRO A 221 9.50 12.18 -3.41
N LYS A 222 10.33 11.20 -3.73
CA LYS A 222 10.10 10.26 -4.85
C LYS A 222 8.85 9.43 -4.63
N LEU A 223 8.63 8.94 -3.40
CA LEU A 223 7.39 8.23 -3.04
C LEU A 223 6.17 9.12 -3.21
N ALA A 224 6.25 10.38 -2.75
CA ALA A 224 5.18 11.35 -2.88
C ALA A 224 4.85 11.68 -4.35
N LEU A 225 5.88 11.85 -5.19
CA LEU A 225 5.72 12.03 -6.64
C LEU A 225 5.09 10.80 -7.30
N GLY A 226 5.46 9.59 -6.90
CA GLY A 226 4.81 8.37 -7.35
C GLY A 226 3.32 8.35 -7.04
N ILE A 227 2.93 8.78 -5.83
CA ILE A 227 1.53 8.91 -5.42
C ILE A 227 0.80 9.97 -6.27
N CYS A 228 1.40 11.14 -6.48
CA CYS A 228 0.82 12.18 -7.32
C CYS A 228 0.62 11.71 -8.77
N ALA A 229 1.62 11.05 -9.35
CA ALA A 229 1.53 10.48 -10.69
C ALA A 229 0.40 9.43 -10.80
N GLU A 230 0.26 8.56 -9.79
CA GLU A 230 -0.85 7.57 -9.74
C GLU A 230 -2.22 8.25 -9.71
N VAL A 231 -2.40 9.28 -8.87
CA VAL A 231 -3.67 10.03 -8.75
C VAL A 231 -4.01 10.78 -10.03
N LEU A 232 -2.98 11.34 -10.70
CA LEU A 232 -3.11 12.04 -11.98
C LEU A 232 -3.28 11.09 -13.18
N GLY A 233 -3.28 9.77 -12.95
CA GLY A 233 -3.43 8.77 -14.00
C GLY A 233 -2.19 8.57 -14.87
N GLN A 234 -1.04 9.10 -14.47
CA GLN A 234 0.25 8.96 -15.17
C GLN A 234 0.93 7.66 -14.72
N LEU A 235 0.35 6.52 -15.12
CA LEU A 235 0.73 5.20 -14.59
C LEU A 235 2.20 4.83 -14.84
N ASP A 236 2.76 5.20 -15.99
CA ASP A 236 4.17 4.93 -16.33
C ASP A 236 5.12 5.69 -15.39
N ASN A 237 4.86 6.98 -15.16
CA ASN A 237 5.64 7.80 -14.24
C ASN A 237 5.50 7.28 -12.80
N ALA A 238 4.29 6.92 -12.39
CA ALA A 238 4.04 6.34 -11.07
C ALA A 238 4.83 5.03 -10.88
N ALA A 239 4.82 4.15 -11.88
CA ALA A 239 5.56 2.89 -11.85
C ALA A 239 7.07 3.12 -11.75
N GLU A 240 7.60 4.13 -12.45
CA GLU A 240 9.02 4.48 -12.41
C GLU A 240 9.44 4.97 -11.02
N TYR A 241 8.71 5.94 -10.43
CA TYR A 241 8.98 6.43 -9.08
C TYR A 241 8.86 5.32 -8.03
N TYR A 242 7.80 4.53 -8.06
CA TYR A 242 7.64 3.44 -7.10
C TYR A 242 8.70 2.36 -7.22
N ARG A 243 9.10 2.02 -8.46
CA ARG A 243 10.20 1.05 -8.71
C ARG A 243 11.52 1.57 -8.16
N LEU A 244 11.82 2.85 -8.40
CA LEU A 244 13.03 3.49 -7.91
C LEU A 244 13.07 3.49 -6.37
N VAL A 245 11.97 3.87 -5.72
CA VAL A 245 11.85 3.86 -4.25
C VAL A 245 12.04 2.45 -3.71
N TRP A 246 11.32 1.46 -4.26
CA TRP A 246 11.38 0.07 -3.82
C TRP A 246 12.76 -0.57 -4.00
N ALA A 247 13.43 -0.28 -5.11
CA ALA A 247 14.77 -0.77 -5.37
C ALA A 247 15.84 -0.12 -4.47
N THR A 248 15.61 1.14 -4.05
CA THR A 248 16.57 1.88 -3.20
C THR A 248 16.42 1.52 -1.73
N ASP A 249 15.18 1.41 -1.25
CA ASP A 249 14.88 1.13 0.16
C ASP A 249 13.64 0.23 0.29
N PRO A 250 13.84 -1.10 0.46
CA PRO A 250 12.73 -2.04 0.69
C PRO A 250 11.96 -1.81 2.01
N GLY A 251 12.39 -0.89 2.87
CA GLY A 251 11.62 -0.44 4.03
C GLY A 251 10.37 0.34 3.65
N PHE A 252 10.36 0.98 2.47
CA PHE A 252 9.17 1.66 1.93
C PHE A 252 8.21 0.68 1.25
N VAL A 253 7.61 -0.21 2.02
CA VAL A 253 6.67 -1.22 1.50
C VAL A 253 5.47 -0.60 0.78
N SER A 254 5.10 0.64 1.12
CA SER A 254 4.09 1.43 0.39
C SER A 254 4.41 1.59 -1.10
N ALA A 255 5.70 1.68 -1.45
CA ALA A 255 6.13 1.74 -2.85
C ALA A 255 5.87 0.40 -3.58
N ALA A 256 6.12 -0.74 -2.94
CA ALA A 256 5.80 -2.05 -3.52
C ALA A 256 4.28 -2.21 -3.76
N PHE A 257 3.46 -1.78 -2.80
CA PHE A 257 2.00 -1.79 -2.97
C PHE A 257 1.54 -0.81 -4.07
N GLY A 258 2.14 0.39 -4.15
CA GLY A 258 1.89 1.36 -5.21
C GLY A 258 2.25 0.79 -6.58
N LEU A 259 3.47 0.27 -6.71
CA LEU A 259 3.94 -0.35 -7.95
C LEU A 259 3.02 -1.49 -8.40
N ALA A 260 2.63 -2.38 -7.49
CA ALA A 260 1.72 -3.47 -7.82
C ALA A 260 0.34 -2.97 -8.28
N ARG A 261 -0.21 -1.89 -7.70
CA ARG A 261 -1.48 -1.29 -8.15
C ARG A 261 -1.39 -0.78 -9.58
N VAL A 262 -0.36 0.03 -9.88
CA VAL A 262 -0.19 0.59 -11.23
C VAL A 262 0.13 -0.48 -12.25
N GLN A 263 0.88 -1.53 -11.90
CA GLN A 263 1.12 -2.69 -12.76
C GLN A 263 -0.18 -3.45 -13.07
N ILE A 264 -1.07 -3.65 -12.09
CA ILE A 264 -2.39 -4.23 -12.34
C ILE A 264 -3.23 -3.35 -13.26
N ALA A 265 -3.22 -2.04 -13.03
CA ALA A 265 -3.95 -1.09 -13.89
C ALA A 265 -3.41 -1.06 -15.32
N ALA A 266 -2.10 -1.26 -15.49
CA ALA A 266 -1.45 -1.41 -16.80
C ALA A 266 -1.65 -2.80 -17.44
N GLY A 267 -2.27 -3.75 -16.74
CA GLY A 267 -2.45 -5.13 -17.22
C GLY A 267 -1.25 -6.06 -16.94
N GLU A 268 -0.20 -5.58 -16.29
CA GLU A 268 1.04 -6.29 -15.98
C GLU A 268 0.90 -7.13 -14.69
N ARG A 269 -0.05 -8.05 -14.69
CA ARG A 269 -0.42 -8.82 -13.50
C ARG A 269 0.72 -9.63 -12.90
N ASP A 270 1.50 -10.30 -13.74
CA ASP A 270 2.61 -11.15 -13.28
C ASP A 270 3.72 -10.31 -12.62
N ALA A 271 3.97 -9.11 -13.15
CA ALA A 271 4.88 -8.14 -12.54
C ALA A 271 4.37 -7.67 -11.16
N ALA A 272 3.06 -7.39 -11.05
CA ALA A 272 2.44 -7.01 -9.79
C ALA A 272 2.54 -8.12 -8.73
N VAL A 273 2.30 -9.35 -9.13
CA VAL A 273 2.47 -10.53 -8.27
C VAL A 273 3.91 -10.64 -7.79
N SER A 274 4.89 -10.57 -8.70
CA SER A 274 6.32 -10.63 -8.37
C SER A 274 6.75 -9.50 -7.44
N THR A 275 6.24 -8.29 -7.68
CA THR A 275 6.50 -7.13 -6.80
C THR A 275 5.99 -7.37 -5.39
N LEU A 276 4.77 -7.87 -5.20
CA LEU A 276 4.22 -8.18 -3.88
C LEU A 276 4.93 -9.36 -3.21
N GLU A 277 5.38 -10.35 -3.99
CA GLU A 277 6.14 -11.49 -3.50
C GLU A 277 7.57 -11.12 -3.09
N SER A 278 8.11 -10.02 -3.56
CA SER A 278 9.42 -9.52 -3.17
C SER A 278 9.46 -8.89 -1.77
N VAL A 279 8.29 -8.62 -1.13
CA VAL A 279 8.25 -8.10 0.25
C VAL A 279 8.83 -9.14 1.21
N PRO A 280 9.89 -8.79 1.98
CA PRO A 280 10.58 -9.73 2.86
C PRO A 280 9.69 -10.29 3.96
N GLU A 281 9.93 -11.53 4.38
CA GLU A 281 9.20 -12.17 5.47
C GLU A 281 9.39 -11.46 6.81
N ALA A 282 10.56 -10.83 7.02
CA ALA A 282 10.85 -10.03 8.21
C ALA A 282 10.04 -8.72 8.28
N SER A 283 9.36 -8.30 7.20
CA SER A 283 8.53 -7.11 7.20
C SER A 283 7.24 -7.33 7.98
N ILE A 284 6.86 -6.36 8.82
CA ILE A 284 5.53 -6.35 9.49
C ILE A 284 4.37 -6.34 8.48
N HIS A 285 4.64 -5.98 7.22
CA HIS A 285 3.67 -5.94 6.13
C HIS A 285 3.66 -7.24 5.28
N TYR A 286 4.47 -8.23 5.62
CA TYR A 286 4.57 -9.48 4.88
C TYR A 286 3.21 -10.15 4.65
N THR A 287 2.45 -10.35 5.73
CA THR A 287 1.11 -10.95 5.67
C THR A 287 0.18 -10.16 4.74
N ALA A 288 0.21 -8.82 4.84
CA ALA A 288 -0.60 -7.96 3.99
C ALA A 288 -0.20 -8.07 2.51
N ALA A 289 1.10 -8.14 2.21
CA ALA A 289 1.62 -8.33 0.87
C ALA A 289 1.19 -9.68 0.29
N ARG A 290 1.27 -10.76 1.06
CA ARG A 290 0.84 -12.10 0.63
C ARG A 290 -0.68 -12.18 0.39
N VAL A 291 -1.49 -11.54 1.22
CA VAL A 291 -2.94 -11.39 0.97
C VAL A 291 -3.19 -10.60 -0.32
N ALA A 292 -2.46 -9.50 -0.53
CA ALA A 292 -2.54 -8.73 -1.76
C ALA A 292 -2.14 -9.54 -3.00
N THR A 293 -1.12 -10.41 -2.88
CA THR A 293 -0.71 -11.33 -3.96
C THR A 293 -1.83 -12.29 -4.36
N VAL A 294 -2.50 -12.94 -3.39
CA VAL A 294 -3.66 -13.83 -3.67
C VAL A 294 -4.72 -13.05 -4.44
N ARG A 295 -5.01 -11.84 -4.02
CA ARG A 295 -6.00 -10.98 -4.67
C ARG A 295 -5.54 -10.49 -6.05
N ALA A 296 -4.27 -10.14 -6.21
CA ALA A 296 -3.70 -9.75 -7.51
C ALA A 296 -3.82 -10.88 -8.54
N ARG A 297 -3.66 -12.14 -8.15
CA ARG A 297 -3.82 -13.30 -9.04
C ARG A 297 -5.25 -13.50 -9.51
N LEU A 298 -6.26 -13.21 -8.69
CA LEU A 298 -7.63 -13.69 -8.90
C LEU A 298 -8.67 -12.59 -9.18
N ARG A 299 -8.49 -11.37 -8.68
CA ARG A 299 -9.46 -10.30 -8.85
C ARG A 299 -9.47 -9.77 -10.27
N GLU A 300 -10.64 -9.30 -10.71
CA GLU A 300 -10.85 -8.70 -12.04
C GLU A 300 -10.42 -9.59 -13.21
N ARG A 301 -10.32 -10.90 -12.97
CA ARG A 301 -10.09 -11.88 -14.03
C ARG A 301 -11.40 -12.52 -14.48
N SER A 302 -11.52 -12.72 -15.78
CA SER A 302 -12.64 -13.48 -16.32
C SER A 302 -12.57 -14.96 -15.88
N HIS A 303 -13.69 -15.53 -15.49
CA HIS A 303 -13.79 -16.97 -15.22
C HIS A 303 -13.61 -17.83 -16.48
N ARG A 304 -13.57 -17.19 -17.65
CA ARG A 304 -13.30 -17.86 -18.96
C ARG A 304 -11.81 -17.92 -19.31
N GLU A 305 -10.95 -17.35 -18.47
CA GLU A 305 -9.49 -17.45 -18.64
C GLU A 305 -8.94 -18.77 -18.06
N PRO A 306 -7.75 -19.24 -18.48
CA PRO A 306 -7.08 -20.39 -17.88
C PRO A 306 -6.53 -20.04 -16.48
N LEU A 307 -7.34 -20.26 -15.43
CA LEU A 307 -7.02 -19.84 -14.07
C LEU A 307 -6.39 -20.93 -13.19
N LEU A 308 -6.20 -22.15 -13.66
CA LEU A 308 -5.79 -23.29 -12.82
C LEU A 308 -4.49 -23.01 -12.05
N THR A 309 -3.48 -22.47 -12.72
CA THR A 309 -2.17 -22.14 -12.11
C THR A 309 -2.33 -21.10 -11.02
N ASP A 310 -3.06 -20.02 -11.30
CA ASP A 310 -3.27 -18.94 -10.33
C ASP A 310 -4.13 -19.38 -9.15
N LEU A 311 -5.16 -20.18 -9.38
CA LEU A 311 -5.98 -20.76 -8.32
C LEU A 311 -5.18 -21.68 -7.41
N THR A 312 -4.31 -22.52 -8.00
CA THR A 312 -3.44 -23.42 -7.23
C THR A 312 -2.42 -22.64 -6.40
N ALA A 313 -1.76 -21.66 -7.01
CA ALA A 313 -0.81 -20.78 -6.32
C ALA A 313 -1.48 -19.99 -5.21
N ALA A 314 -2.66 -19.41 -5.46
CA ALA A 314 -3.45 -18.68 -4.48
C ALA A 314 -3.87 -19.58 -3.30
N GLY A 315 -4.34 -20.80 -3.58
CA GLY A 315 -4.70 -21.78 -2.54
C GLY A 315 -3.52 -22.19 -1.67
N GLY A 316 -2.37 -22.45 -2.28
CA GLY A 316 -1.11 -22.74 -1.57
C GLY A 316 -0.70 -21.59 -0.66
N GLN A 317 -0.83 -20.36 -1.15
CA GLN A 317 -0.49 -19.16 -0.37
C GLN A 317 -1.46 -18.90 0.79
N VAL A 318 -2.77 -19.16 0.62
CA VAL A 318 -3.74 -19.08 1.72
C VAL A 318 -3.40 -20.10 2.81
N THR A 319 -3.05 -21.34 2.42
CA THR A 319 -2.63 -22.38 3.37
C THR A 319 -1.37 -21.96 4.14
N ALA A 320 -0.37 -21.42 3.45
CA ALA A 320 0.85 -20.92 4.06
C ALA A 320 0.58 -19.76 5.03
N LEU A 321 -0.30 -18.84 4.68
CA LEU A 321 -0.73 -17.74 5.55
C LEU A 321 -1.43 -18.24 6.82
N GLY A 322 -2.23 -19.29 6.74
CA GLY A 322 -2.83 -19.94 7.91
C GLY A 322 -1.79 -20.51 8.85
N ALA A 323 -0.76 -21.19 8.31
CA ALA A 323 0.36 -21.71 9.08
C ALA A 323 1.23 -20.58 9.68
N PHE A 324 1.33 -19.45 9.00
CA PHE A 324 2.06 -18.26 9.47
C PHE A 324 1.32 -17.47 10.57
N GLY A 325 0.06 -17.81 10.87
CA GLY A 325 -0.72 -17.18 11.94
C GLY A 325 -1.66 -16.06 11.46
N LEU A 326 -2.06 -16.08 10.20
CA LEU A 326 -3.13 -15.17 9.74
C LEU A 326 -4.39 -15.36 10.60
N ASP A 327 -4.97 -14.23 11.03
CA ASP A 327 -6.24 -14.22 11.79
C ASP A 327 -7.29 -15.14 11.15
N PRO A 328 -7.96 -16.00 11.94
CA PRO A 328 -8.89 -17.00 11.43
C PRO A 328 -10.04 -16.42 10.58
N VAL A 329 -10.54 -15.23 10.92
CA VAL A 329 -11.62 -14.58 10.15
C VAL A 329 -11.08 -14.17 8.77
N ARG A 330 -9.90 -13.53 8.75
CA ARG A 330 -9.25 -13.11 7.50
C ARG A 330 -8.85 -14.31 6.63
N HIS A 331 -8.39 -15.40 7.27
CA HIS A 331 -8.06 -16.65 6.58
C HIS A 331 -9.28 -17.24 5.88
N GLU A 332 -10.42 -17.38 6.58
CA GLU A 332 -11.64 -17.92 5.99
C GLU A 332 -12.26 -16.97 4.95
N GLN A 333 -12.18 -15.66 5.14
CA GLN A 333 -12.59 -14.68 4.12
C GLN A 333 -11.78 -14.86 2.82
N LEU A 334 -10.46 -15.00 2.94
CA LEU A 334 -9.60 -15.21 1.78
C LEU A 334 -9.85 -16.57 1.13
N SER A 335 -10.12 -17.61 1.92
CA SER A 335 -10.52 -18.93 1.44
C SER A 335 -11.81 -18.87 0.63
N THR A 336 -12.82 -18.10 1.08
CA THR A 336 -14.08 -17.92 0.31
C THR A 336 -13.85 -17.16 -0.99
N GLU A 337 -12.93 -16.15 -1.02
CA GLU A 337 -12.56 -15.45 -2.27
C GLU A 337 -11.95 -16.43 -3.30
N VAL A 338 -11.03 -17.29 -2.87
CA VAL A 338 -10.36 -18.28 -3.74
C VAL A 338 -11.33 -19.37 -4.21
N LEU A 339 -12.08 -19.98 -3.29
CA LEU A 339 -13.05 -21.03 -3.62
C LEU A 339 -14.21 -20.53 -4.49
N GLY A 340 -14.68 -19.30 -4.26
CA GLY A 340 -15.70 -18.65 -5.07
C GLY A 340 -15.23 -18.46 -6.51
N LYS A 341 -14.02 -17.94 -6.69
CA LYS A 341 -13.42 -17.78 -8.02
C LYS A 341 -13.21 -19.12 -8.74
N ALA A 342 -12.80 -20.15 -7.99
CA ALA A 342 -12.64 -21.49 -8.53
C ALA A 342 -13.99 -22.10 -8.96
N LEU A 343 -15.06 -21.86 -8.19
CA LEU A 343 -16.39 -22.31 -8.55
C LEU A 343 -16.88 -21.66 -9.85
N ASP A 344 -16.74 -20.34 -9.98
CA ASP A 344 -17.10 -19.60 -11.20
C ASP A 344 -16.33 -20.12 -12.42
N TRP A 345 -15.03 -20.41 -12.24
CA TRP A 345 -14.19 -20.98 -13.27
C TRP A 345 -14.61 -22.42 -13.68
N VAL A 346 -14.92 -23.28 -12.72
CA VAL A 346 -15.43 -24.66 -12.98
C VAL A 346 -16.78 -24.62 -13.70
N LEU A 347 -17.70 -23.74 -13.26
CA LEU A 347 -19.02 -23.58 -13.89
C LEU A 347 -18.91 -23.03 -15.32
N SER A 348 -17.82 -22.34 -15.67
CA SER A 348 -17.57 -21.92 -17.07
C SER A 348 -16.87 -22.96 -17.94
N GLY A 349 -16.70 -24.17 -17.45
CA GLY A 349 -16.13 -25.31 -18.20
C GLY A 349 -14.62 -25.50 -18.01
N SER A 350 -14.03 -24.90 -16.96
CA SER A 350 -12.60 -25.07 -16.62
C SER A 350 -11.64 -24.78 -17.79
N PRO A 351 -11.68 -23.59 -18.40
CA PRO A 351 -10.86 -23.27 -19.55
C PRO A 351 -9.36 -23.50 -19.28
N GLY A 352 -8.62 -24.02 -20.26
CA GLY A 352 -7.19 -24.29 -20.14
C GLY A 352 -6.84 -25.65 -19.50
N VAL A 353 -7.84 -26.45 -19.07
CA VAL A 353 -7.60 -27.84 -18.65
C VAL A 353 -7.72 -28.74 -19.86
N PRO A 354 -6.73 -29.61 -20.16
CA PRO A 354 -6.86 -30.62 -21.22
C PRO A 354 -8.06 -31.52 -20.97
N GLY A 355 -8.86 -31.76 -22.01
CA GLY A 355 -10.02 -32.64 -21.94
C GLY A 355 -9.63 -34.08 -21.52
N PRO A 356 -10.63 -34.93 -21.14
CA PRO A 356 -10.39 -36.33 -20.78
C PRO A 356 -9.79 -37.06 -21.97
N GLY A 357 -8.48 -37.30 -21.95
CA GLY A 357 -7.70 -37.94 -23.03
C GLY A 357 -6.34 -37.27 -23.28
N GLY A 358 -6.04 -36.11 -22.68
CA GLY A 358 -4.74 -35.49 -22.78
C GLY A 358 -3.71 -36.08 -21.79
N PRO A 359 -2.40 -36.03 -22.13
CA PRO A 359 -1.35 -36.50 -21.23
C PRO A 359 -1.24 -35.54 -20.06
N ALA A 360 -1.74 -35.88 -18.93
CA ALA A 360 -1.44 -35.48 -17.57
C ALA A 360 -2.69 -35.44 -16.69
N ALA A 361 -3.17 -36.58 -16.33
CA ALA A 361 -3.82 -36.70 -15.04
C ALA A 361 -2.69 -36.69 -14.00
N GLY A 362 -2.38 -35.50 -13.43
CA GLY A 362 -1.54 -35.40 -12.24
C GLY A 362 -2.13 -36.22 -11.08
N PRO A 363 -1.35 -36.47 -10.00
CA PRO A 363 -1.82 -37.24 -8.86
C PRO A 363 -3.15 -36.69 -8.32
N PRO A 364 -4.02 -37.53 -7.71
CA PRO A 364 -5.37 -37.14 -7.26
C PRO A 364 -5.38 -35.93 -6.30
N ASP A 365 -4.29 -35.66 -5.60
CA ASP A 365 -4.15 -34.49 -4.75
C ASP A 365 -3.97 -33.17 -5.54
N ALA A 366 -3.53 -33.21 -6.80
CA ALA A 366 -3.43 -32.03 -7.68
C ALA A 366 -4.80 -31.45 -8.08
N ARG A 367 -5.89 -32.11 -7.72
CA ARG A 367 -7.27 -31.66 -7.99
C ARG A 367 -7.98 -31.10 -6.76
N LYS A 368 -7.24 -30.82 -5.69
CA LYS A 368 -7.80 -30.21 -4.47
C LYS A 368 -7.33 -28.77 -4.31
N LEU A 369 -8.26 -27.90 -3.94
CA LEU A 369 -8.02 -26.50 -3.63
C LEU A 369 -8.54 -26.22 -2.21
N LEU A 370 -7.67 -25.85 -1.28
CA LEU A 370 -8.03 -25.62 0.13
C LEU A 370 -8.82 -26.78 0.74
N GLY A 371 -8.43 -28.02 0.39
CA GLY A 371 -9.07 -29.24 0.86
C GLY A 371 -10.41 -29.59 0.19
N ALA A 372 -10.88 -28.79 -0.76
CA ALA A 372 -12.04 -29.08 -1.59
C ALA A 372 -11.61 -29.66 -2.94
N GLU A 373 -12.33 -30.64 -3.47
CA GLU A 373 -12.10 -31.11 -4.84
C GLU A 373 -12.44 -30.01 -5.84
N LEU A 374 -11.66 -29.89 -6.93
CA LEU A 374 -11.88 -28.93 -8.03
C LEU A 374 -13.03 -29.37 -8.94
N THR A 375 -14.18 -29.66 -8.32
CA THR A 375 -15.45 -29.95 -8.95
C THR A 375 -16.52 -29.00 -8.42
N GLU A 376 -17.61 -28.78 -9.16
CA GLU A 376 -18.71 -27.95 -8.68
C GLU A 376 -19.15 -28.35 -7.26
N ARG A 377 -19.41 -29.66 -7.08
CA ARG A 377 -19.86 -30.22 -5.81
C ARG A 377 -18.84 -30.02 -4.69
N GLY A 378 -17.57 -30.33 -4.96
CA GLY A 378 -16.50 -30.19 -3.98
C GLY A 378 -16.28 -28.72 -3.53
N LEU A 379 -16.27 -27.78 -4.50
CA LEU A 379 -16.12 -26.35 -4.23
C LEU A 379 -17.32 -25.77 -3.49
N ARG A 380 -18.55 -26.21 -3.81
CA ARG A 380 -19.75 -25.82 -3.06
C ARG A 380 -19.69 -26.27 -1.59
N PHE A 381 -19.24 -27.50 -1.31
CA PHE A 381 -19.00 -27.96 0.06
C PHE A 381 -17.87 -27.20 0.75
N GLY A 382 -16.82 -26.86 0.02
CA GLY A 382 -15.73 -26.01 0.55
C GLY A 382 -16.24 -24.65 0.99
N LEU A 383 -17.03 -23.97 0.13
CA LEU A 383 -17.64 -22.67 0.44
C LEU A 383 -18.65 -22.77 1.60
N GLU A 384 -19.52 -23.78 1.61
CA GLU A 384 -20.44 -24.01 2.73
C GLU A 384 -19.69 -24.10 4.07
N ARG A 385 -18.60 -24.90 4.08
CA ARG A 385 -17.76 -25.08 5.28
C ARG A 385 -17.12 -23.76 5.73
N SER A 386 -16.52 -23.01 4.82
CA SER A 386 -15.85 -21.72 5.13
C SER A 386 -16.86 -20.69 5.62
N TYR A 387 -18.04 -20.55 5.00
CA TYR A 387 -19.07 -19.63 5.49
C TYR A 387 -19.62 -20.04 6.87
N ARG A 388 -19.77 -21.34 7.16
CA ARG A 388 -20.12 -21.82 8.49
C ARG A 388 -19.03 -21.51 9.53
N MET A 389 -17.76 -21.59 9.15
CA MET A 389 -16.66 -21.20 10.03
C MET A 389 -16.70 -19.70 10.33
N LEU A 390 -16.89 -18.87 9.29
CA LEU A 390 -17.08 -17.42 9.47
C LEU A 390 -18.27 -17.10 10.39
N ALA A 391 -19.39 -17.81 10.23
CA ALA A 391 -20.56 -17.64 11.10
C ALA A 391 -20.28 -18.00 12.57
N ARG A 392 -19.38 -18.96 12.84
CA ARG A 392 -18.95 -19.30 14.21
C ARG A 392 -18.03 -18.22 14.80
N LEU A 393 -17.23 -17.55 13.96
CA LEU A 393 -16.30 -16.50 14.35
C LEU A 393 -16.97 -15.12 14.47
N ALA A 394 -18.16 -14.95 13.86
CA ALA A 394 -18.89 -13.68 13.86
C ALA A 394 -19.31 -13.27 15.27
N GLN A 395 -19.02 -12.01 15.62
CA GLN A 395 -19.35 -11.42 16.92
C GLN A 395 -20.81 -10.95 17.00
N ARG A 396 -21.41 -10.58 15.87
CA ARG A 396 -22.76 -10.04 15.79
C ARG A 396 -23.76 -11.10 15.34
N GLY A 397 -24.96 -11.06 15.89
CA GLY A 397 -26.00 -12.04 15.60
C GLY A 397 -26.55 -11.93 14.17
N ASP A 398 -26.73 -10.69 13.69
CA ASP A 398 -27.16 -10.39 12.31
C ASP A 398 -26.15 -10.89 11.28
N GLU A 399 -24.86 -10.61 11.47
CA GLU A 399 -23.77 -11.12 10.62
C GLU A 399 -23.73 -12.66 10.61
N ARG A 400 -23.91 -13.29 11.76
CA ARG A 400 -23.96 -14.76 11.87
C ARG A 400 -25.09 -15.35 11.04
N ILE A 401 -26.29 -14.75 11.09
CA ILE A 401 -27.44 -15.21 10.31
C ILE A 401 -27.15 -15.07 8.83
N GLU A 402 -26.64 -13.92 8.38
CA GLU A 402 -26.29 -13.71 6.97
C GLU A 402 -25.26 -14.73 6.46
N LEU A 403 -24.21 -15.01 7.24
CA LEU A 403 -23.19 -16.00 6.90
C LEU A 403 -23.74 -17.42 6.83
N VAL A 404 -24.67 -17.81 7.71
CA VAL A 404 -25.35 -19.10 7.65
C VAL A 404 -26.25 -19.19 6.41
N GLU A 405 -26.96 -18.12 6.07
CA GLU A 405 -27.77 -18.09 4.85
C GLU A 405 -26.90 -18.22 3.60
N ARG A 406 -25.74 -17.54 3.57
CA ARG A 406 -24.74 -17.71 2.48
C ARG A 406 -24.25 -19.16 2.41
N ALA A 407 -23.92 -19.78 3.53
CA ALA A 407 -23.53 -21.18 3.57
C ALA A 407 -24.62 -22.09 2.97
N ASN A 408 -25.88 -21.86 3.34
CA ASN A 408 -27.01 -22.66 2.84
C ASN A 408 -27.23 -22.50 1.33
N ARG A 409 -26.93 -21.32 0.73
CA ARG A 409 -27.00 -21.10 -0.73
C ARG A 409 -25.99 -21.97 -1.50
N PHE A 410 -24.85 -22.27 -0.90
CA PHE A 410 -23.82 -23.11 -1.54
C PHE A 410 -24.06 -24.61 -1.31
N ARG A 411 -24.92 -25.00 -0.39
CA ARG A 411 -25.19 -26.39 -0.09
C ARG A 411 -25.70 -27.10 -1.36
N PRO A 412 -25.01 -28.18 -1.82
CA PRO A 412 -25.50 -28.95 -2.96
C PRO A 412 -26.89 -29.52 -2.70
N ARG A 413 -27.83 -29.30 -3.60
CA ARG A 413 -29.14 -29.93 -3.52
C ARG A 413 -28.98 -31.40 -3.78
N THR A 414 -29.21 -32.23 -2.77
CA THR A 414 -29.38 -33.66 -2.94
C THR A 414 -30.82 -33.88 -3.40
N TRP A 415 -30.99 -34.30 -4.65
CA TRP A 415 -32.27 -34.85 -5.08
C TRP A 415 -32.44 -36.17 -4.35
N VAL A 416 -33.45 -36.27 -3.49
CA VAL A 416 -33.93 -37.53 -2.90
C VAL A 416 -34.95 -38.12 -3.84
#